data_7eac4b700c6cb757c1f597e166c3af94
#
_entry.id   7eac4b700c6cb757c1f597e166c3af94
#
_cell.length_a   1.000
_cell.length_b   1.000
_cell.length_c   1.000
_cell.angle_alpha   90.00
_cell.angle_beta   90.00
_cell.angle_gamma   90.00
#
_symmetry.space_group_name_H-M   'P 1'
#
loop_
_entity.id
_entity.type
_entity.pdbx_description
1 polymer ?
#
loop_
_entity_poly.entity_id
_entity_poly.type
_entity_poly.pdbx_seq_one_letter_code
_entity_poly.pdbx_strand_id
1 'polypeptide(L)'
;METKIIHITKENIEATAKEAADVWAQGGLVAFPTETVYGLGGNGLNKEASKKIYAAKGRPSDNPLILHIADMEQFYPLIKTDNAKIIARAEALADVFWPGPLTMILPKADNIPYETTGGLDTVAIRMPSHLVVA
;
A
#
# COMPACT_ATOMS: atom_id res chain seq x y z
N MET A 1 -1.38 -5.90 24.17
CA MET A 1 -0.71 -5.72 22.86
C MET A 1 0.64 -5.07 23.07
N GLU A 2 1.68 -5.69 22.55
CA GLU A 2 3.03 -5.11 22.60
C GLU A 2 3.33 -4.39 21.28
N THR A 3 3.77 -3.15 21.39
CA THR A 3 4.23 -2.37 20.24
C THR A 3 5.75 -2.25 20.29
N LYS A 4 6.40 -2.75 19.25
CA LYS A 4 7.85 -2.62 19.09
C LYS A 4 8.17 -1.35 18.32
N ILE A 5 9.04 -0.51 18.87
CA ILE A 5 9.49 0.73 18.22
C ILE A 5 10.94 0.53 17.79
N ILE A 6 11.21 0.79 16.51
CA ILE A 6 12.54 0.64 15.93
C ILE A 6 13.00 1.99 15.37
N HIS A 7 14.15 2.47 15.82
CA HIS A 7 14.82 3.62 15.23
C HIS A 7 15.61 3.17 14.01
N ILE A 8 15.26 3.67 12.83
CA ILE A 8 15.82 3.21 11.57
C ILE A 8 17.09 3.98 11.25
N THR A 9 18.15 3.24 10.91
CA THR A 9 19.44 3.78 10.46
C THR A 9 19.79 3.17 9.11
N LYS A 10 20.82 3.69 8.45
CA LYS A 10 21.30 3.10 7.18
C LYS A 10 21.80 1.66 7.38
N GLU A 11 22.30 1.34 8.56
CA GLU A 11 22.83 0.01 8.88
C GLU A 11 21.75 -1.02 9.13
N ASN A 12 20.57 -0.63 9.66
CA ASN A 12 19.52 -1.58 10.04
C ASN A 12 18.29 -1.54 9.12
N ILE A 13 18.28 -0.71 8.08
CA ILE A 13 17.09 -0.49 7.25
C ILE A 13 16.61 -1.78 6.55
N GLU A 14 17.53 -2.59 6.03
CA GLU A 14 17.16 -3.84 5.35
C GLU A 14 16.58 -4.87 6.32
N ALA A 15 17.20 -5.03 7.49
CA ALA A 15 16.71 -5.95 8.52
C ALA A 15 15.35 -5.50 9.07
N THR A 16 15.17 -4.19 9.24
CA THR A 16 13.90 -3.62 9.71
C THR A 16 12.80 -3.79 8.67
N ALA A 17 13.11 -3.59 7.39
CA ALA A 17 12.15 -3.81 6.31
C ALA A 17 11.69 -5.26 6.26
N LYS A 18 12.61 -6.20 6.42
CA LYS A 18 12.28 -7.63 6.46
C LYS A 18 11.39 -7.97 7.66
N GLU A 19 11.68 -7.42 8.82
CA GLU A 19 10.86 -7.61 10.02
C GLU A 19 9.45 -7.05 9.82
N ALA A 20 9.32 -5.88 9.20
CA ALA A 20 8.03 -5.28 8.84
C ALA A 20 7.26 -6.18 7.87
N ALA A 21 7.92 -6.70 6.85
CA ALA A 21 7.30 -7.62 5.89
C ALA A 21 6.80 -8.89 6.58
N ASP A 22 7.54 -9.43 7.52
CA ASP A 22 7.12 -10.60 8.30
C ASP A 22 5.87 -10.30 9.14
N VAL A 23 5.79 -9.12 9.76
CA VAL A 23 4.59 -8.68 10.50
C VAL A 23 3.38 -8.60 9.56
N TRP A 24 3.56 -8.01 8.38
CA TRP A 24 2.48 -7.94 7.40
C TRP A 24 2.04 -9.31 6.89
N ALA A 25 2.99 -10.21 6.67
CA ALA A 25 2.69 -11.58 6.23
C ALA A 25 1.84 -12.33 7.25
N GLN A 26 1.97 -12.00 8.53
CA GLN A 26 1.19 -12.59 9.62
C GLN A 26 -0.13 -11.85 9.89
N GLY A 27 -0.47 -10.87 9.07
CA GLY A 27 -1.70 -10.08 9.23
C GLY A 27 -1.60 -8.95 10.23
N GLY A 28 -0.40 -8.60 10.68
CA GLY A 28 -0.16 -7.51 11.63
C GLY A 28 -0.11 -6.15 10.95
N LEU A 29 0.00 -5.09 11.75
CA LEU A 29 0.10 -3.71 11.30
C LEU A 29 1.48 -3.13 11.62
N VAL A 30 1.96 -2.25 10.74
CA VAL A 30 3.22 -1.51 10.93
C VAL A 30 2.98 -0.04 10.61
N ALA A 31 3.42 0.85 11.50
CA ALA A 31 3.50 2.28 11.22
C ALA A 31 4.87 2.58 10.61
N PHE A 32 4.89 3.36 9.54
CA PHE A 32 6.12 3.64 8.81
C PHE A 32 6.14 5.08 8.30
N PRO A 33 7.35 5.68 8.12
CA PRO A 33 7.46 7.01 7.55
C PRO A 33 7.31 7.00 6.03
N THR A 34 6.77 8.10 5.49
CA THR A 34 6.73 8.36 4.06
C THR A 34 7.26 9.77 3.79
N GLU A 35 7.35 10.19 2.52
CA GLU A 35 7.78 11.56 2.18
C GLU A 35 6.75 12.61 2.58
N THR A 36 5.55 12.23 2.98
CA THR A 36 4.50 13.14 3.42
C THR A 36 4.25 13.02 4.93
N VAL A 37 3.55 11.97 5.37
CA VAL A 37 3.20 11.73 6.77
C VAL A 37 3.49 10.28 7.12
N TYR A 38 3.52 9.97 8.42
CA TYR A 38 3.57 8.56 8.85
C TYR A 38 2.32 7.83 8.41
N GLY A 39 2.51 6.61 7.90
CA GLY A 39 1.42 5.73 7.52
C GLY A 39 1.28 4.56 8.48
N LEU A 40 0.06 4.05 8.60
CA LEU A 40 -0.22 2.78 9.27
C LEU A 40 -0.66 1.79 8.20
N GLY A 41 0.07 0.69 8.06
CA GLY A 41 -0.16 -0.25 6.98
C GLY A 41 -0.29 -1.69 7.42
N GLY A 42 -0.91 -2.46 6.56
CA GLY A 42 -1.03 -3.90 6.67
C GLY A 42 -1.01 -4.50 5.27
N ASN A 43 -1.15 -5.81 5.17
CA ASN A 43 -1.25 -6.47 3.86
C ASN A 43 -2.59 -6.13 3.21
N GLY A 44 -2.58 -5.32 2.15
CA GLY A 44 -3.78 -4.86 1.45
C GLY A 44 -4.59 -5.97 0.79
N LEU A 45 -4.02 -7.15 0.59
CA LEU A 45 -4.72 -8.32 0.05
C LEU A 45 -5.37 -9.18 1.14
N ASN A 46 -5.19 -8.81 2.41
CA ASN A 46 -5.76 -9.50 3.57
C ASN A 46 -6.88 -8.65 4.16
N LYS A 47 -8.13 -9.11 4.03
CA LYS A 47 -9.29 -8.36 4.50
C LYS A 47 -9.28 -8.10 6.01
N GLU A 48 -8.75 -9.03 6.78
CA GLU A 48 -8.68 -8.88 8.24
C GLU A 48 -7.67 -7.80 8.63
N ALA A 49 -6.53 -7.71 7.92
CA ALA A 49 -5.57 -6.63 8.13
C ALA A 49 -6.18 -5.26 7.80
N SER A 50 -6.93 -5.15 6.72
CA SER A 50 -7.63 -3.90 6.37
C SER A 50 -8.63 -3.49 7.44
N LYS A 51 -9.41 -4.43 7.98
CA LYS A 51 -10.33 -4.16 9.09
C LYS A 51 -9.58 -3.64 10.33
N LYS A 52 -8.41 -4.20 10.64
CA LYS A 52 -7.59 -3.75 11.76
C LYS A 52 -7.13 -2.30 11.59
N ILE A 53 -6.81 -1.88 10.37
CA ILE A 53 -6.42 -0.48 10.09
C ILE A 53 -7.58 0.46 10.41
N TYR A 54 -8.79 0.17 9.92
CA TYR A 54 -9.95 0.99 10.20
C TYR A 54 -10.24 1.07 11.70
N ALA A 55 -10.17 -0.05 12.39
CA ALA A 55 -10.41 -0.12 13.83
C ALA A 55 -9.35 0.69 14.61
N ALA A 56 -8.08 0.56 14.27
CA ALA A 56 -6.98 1.24 14.96
C ALA A 56 -7.05 2.77 14.78
N LYS A 57 -7.49 3.25 13.62
CA LYS A 57 -7.57 4.68 13.31
C LYS A 57 -8.91 5.30 13.64
N GLY A 58 -9.93 4.51 14.00
CA GLY A 58 -11.30 4.99 14.13
C GLY A 58 -11.86 5.53 12.82
N ARG A 59 -11.36 5.03 11.69
CA ARG A 59 -11.71 5.51 10.35
C ARG A 59 -12.94 4.77 9.83
N PRO A 60 -13.90 5.46 9.17
CA PRO A 60 -15.06 4.79 8.56
C PRO A 60 -14.63 3.78 7.49
N SER A 61 -15.24 2.61 7.48
CA SER A 61 -14.89 1.51 6.58
C SER A 61 -15.23 1.77 5.10
N ASP A 62 -16.01 2.81 4.81
CA ASP A 62 -16.31 3.25 3.44
C ASP A 62 -15.29 4.23 2.88
N ASN A 63 -14.26 4.59 3.65
CA ASN A 63 -13.20 5.48 3.24
C ASN A 63 -12.01 4.64 2.73
N PRO A 64 -11.77 4.57 1.40
CA PRO A 64 -10.81 3.62 0.83
C PRO A 64 -9.39 3.78 1.36
N LEU A 65 -8.68 2.65 1.45
CA LEU A 65 -7.25 2.62 1.72
C LEU A 65 -6.47 2.73 0.42
N ILE A 66 -5.23 3.18 0.51
CA ILE A 66 -4.32 3.29 -0.63
C ILE A 66 -3.33 2.15 -0.57
N LEU A 67 -3.23 1.35 -1.63
CA LEU A 67 -2.22 0.30 -1.74
C LEU A 67 -0.87 0.92 -2.10
N HIS A 68 0.15 0.58 -1.34
CA HIS A 68 1.52 1.02 -1.59
C HIS A 68 2.31 -0.12 -2.21
N ILE A 69 3.02 0.17 -3.30
CA ILE A 69 3.86 -0.80 -4.02
C ILE A 69 5.30 -0.30 -4.06
N ALA A 70 6.22 -1.22 -4.27
CA ALA A 70 7.65 -0.92 -4.35
C ALA A 70 8.16 -0.86 -5.79
N ASP A 71 7.51 -1.56 -6.72
CA ASP A 71 7.89 -1.60 -8.14
C ASP A 71 6.68 -1.86 -9.04
N MET A 72 6.89 -1.73 -10.36
CA MET A 72 5.82 -1.91 -11.34
C MET A 72 5.37 -3.37 -11.49
N GLU A 73 6.19 -4.33 -11.12
CA GLU A 73 5.76 -5.75 -11.15
C GLU A 73 4.62 -6.00 -10.18
N GLN A 74 4.57 -5.26 -9.08
CA GLN A 74 3.48 -5.34 -8.11
C GLN A 74 2.21 -4.63 -8.57
N PHE A 75 2.33 -3.70 -9.52
CA PHE A 75 1.21 -2.90 -10.03
C PHE A 75 0.20 -3.73 -10.83
N TYR A 76 0.69 -4.49 -11.80
CA TYR A 76 -0.18 -5.18 -12.76
C TYR A 76 -1.15 -6.19 -12.13
N PRO A 77 -0.75 -6.98 -11.13
CA PRO A 77 -1.69 -7.91 -10.49
C PRO A 77 -2.82 -7.24 -9.71
N LEU A 78 -2.73 -5.95 -9.43
CA LEU A 78 -3.69 -5.22 -8.60
C LEU A 78 -4.83 -4.61 -9.41
N ILE A 79 -4.69 -4.52 -10.73
CA ILE A 79 -5.66 -3.88 -11.61
C ILE A 79 -6.33 -4.89 -12.52
N LYS A 80 -7.57 -4.58 -12.92
CA LYS A 80 -8.34 -5.40 -13.84
C LYS A 80 -8.81 -4.55 -14.98
N THR A 81 -8.07 -4.56 -16.08
CA THR A 81 -8.48 -3.89 -17.31
C THR A 81 -7.84 -4.57 -18.51
N ASP A 82 -8.59 -4.72 -19.58
CA ASP A 82 -8.12 -5.15 -20.89
C ASP A 82 -7.96 -3.95 -21.85
N ASN A 83 -8.22 -2.74 -21.36
CA ASN A 83 -8.07 -1.53 -22.15
C ASN A 83 -6.62 -1.07 -22.17
N ALA A 84 -5.93 -1.32 -23.29
CA ALA A 84 -4.52 -0.96 -23.47
C ALA A 84 -4.24 0.54 -23.30
N LYS A 85 -5.22 1.41 -23.61
CA LYS A 85 -5.04 2.85 -23.43
C LYS A 85 -4.95 3.24 -21.96
N ILE A 86 -5.74 2.60 -21.11
CA ILE A 86 -5.68 2.84 -19.65
C ILE A 86 -4.32 2.41 -19.11
N ILE A 87 -3.84 1.24 -19.49
CA ILE A 87 -2.54 0.73 -19.06
C ILE A 87 -1.43 1.66 -19.56
N ALA A 88 -1.45 2.08 -20.82
CA ALA A 88 -0.44 2.97 -21.38
C ALA A 88 -0.39 4.33 -20.67
N ARG A 89 -1.55 4.89 -20.33
CA ARG A 89 -1.61 6.15 -19.56
C ARG A 89 -1.07 6.00 -18.16
N ALA A 90 -1.40 4.90 -17.50
CA ALA A 90 -0.88 4.61 -16.15
C ALA A 90 0.63 4.46 -16.17
N GLU A 91 1.18 3.72 -17.14
CA GLU A 91 2.62 3.56 -17.31
C GLU A 91 3.31 4.90 -17.58
N ALA A 92 2.74 5.74 -18.42
CA ALA A 92 3.30 7.06 -18.71
C ALA A 92 3.33 7.95 -17.47
N LEU A 93 2.28 7.94 -16.65
CA LEU A 93 2.24 8.67 -15.38
C LEU A 93 3.23 8.11 -14.37
N ALA A 94 3.36 6.80 -14.31
CA ALA A 94 4.33 6.14 -13.42
C ALA A 94 5.76 6.51 -13.78
N ASP A 95 6.10 6.57 -15.08
CA ASP A 95 7.45 6.94 -15.53
C ASP A 95 7.84 8.34 -15.09
N VAL A 96 6.87 9.26 -14.95
CA VAL A 96 7.13 10.66 -14.60
C VAL A 96 7.02 10.89 -13.09
N PHE A 97 6.01 10.31 -12.44
CA PHE A 97 5.63 10.66 -11.07
C PHE A 97 5.93 9.61 -10.01
N TRP A 98 6.18 8.37 -10.41
CA TRP A 98 6.54 7.30 -9.48
C TRP A 98 8.05 7.00 -9.52
N PRO A 99 8.65 6.80 -8.37
CA PRO A 99 8.09 6.90 -7.02
C PRO A 99 7.77 8.36 -6.65
N GLY A 100 6.74 8.55 -5.83
CA GLY A 100 6.31 9.88 -5.40
C GLY A 100 4.90 9.89 -4.81
N PRO A 101 4.32 11.08 -4.60
CA PRO A 101 3.04 11.22 -3.91
C PRO A 101 1.81 10.99 -4.77
N LEU A 102 1.98 10.75 -6.08
CA LEU A 102 0.82 10.53 -6.97
C LEU A 102 0.10 9.24 -6.63
N THR A 103 -1.20 9.32 -6.42
CA THR A 103 -2.08 8.16 -6.26
C THR A 103 -2.90 7.98 -7.55
N MET A 104 -2.88 6.77 -8.09
CA MET A 104 -3.72 6.42 -9.25
C MET A 104 -4.90 5.57 -8.80
N ILE A 105 -6.07 5.82 -9.39
CA ILE A 105 -7.29 5.06 -9.13
C ILE A 105 -7.66 4.32 -10.41
N LEU A 106 -7.74 3.00 -10.32
CA LEU A 106 -7.95 2.11 -11.46
C LEU A 106 -8.92 0.99 -11.09
N PRO A 107 -9.55 0.33 -12.08
CA PRO A 107 -10.37 -0.85 -11.78
C PRO A 107 -9.57 -1.90 -11.01
N LYS A 108 -10.16 -2.41 -9.93
CA LYS A 108 -9.46 -3.36 -9.06
C LYS A 108 -9.49 -4.78 -9.62
N ALA A 109 -8.42 -5.53 -9.37
CA ALA A 109 -8.40 -6.97 -9.62
C ALA A 109 -9.27 -7.72 -8.60
N ASP A 110 -9.64 -8.94 -8.93
CA ASP A 110 -10.53 -9.76 -8.09
C ASP A 110 -9.89 -10.19 -6.78
N ASN A 111 -8.55 -10.18 -6.71
CA ASN A 111 -7.80 -10.56 -5.50
C ASN A 111 -7.77 -9.48 -4.43
N ILE A 112 -8.28 -8.27 -4.73
CA ILE A 112 -8.31 -7.18 -3.75
C ILE A 112 -9.65 -7.21 -3.01
N PRO A 113 -9.64 -7.38 -1.68
CA PRO A 113 -10.89 -7.40 -0.91
C PRO A 113 -11.57 -6.03 -0.87
N TYR A 114 -12.89 -6.03 -0.83
CA TYR A 114 -13.67 -4.78 -0.71
C TYR A 114 -13.41 -4.04 0.60
N GLU A 115 -12.94 -4.73 1.63
CA GLU A 115 -12.50 -4.11 2.87
C GLU A 115 -11.35 -3.12 2.63
N THR A 116 -10.49 -3.40 1.66
CA THR A 116 -9.38 -2.50 1.30
C THR A 116 -9.86 -1.29 0.50
N THR A 117 -10.84 -1.47 -0.38
CA THR A 117 -11.31 -0.41 -1.29
C THR A 117 -12.51 0.37 -0.77
N GLY A 118 -12.93 0.13 0.47
CA GLY A 118 -14.09 0.80 1.03
C GLY A 118 -15.39 0.44 0.32
N GLY A 119 -15.46 -0.76 -0.29
CA GLY A 119 -16.61 -1.24 -1.04
C GLY A 119 -16.63 -0.82 -2.51
N LEU A 120 -15.58 -0.15 -3.00
CA LEU A 120 -15.52 0.31 -4.38
C LEU A 120 -14.91 -0.74 -5.31
N ASP A 121 -15.29 -0.69 -6.59
CA ASP A 121 -14.73 -1.53 -7.65
C ASP A 121 -13.42 -0.98 -8.20
N THR A 122 -12.94 0.12 -7.66
CA THR A 122 -11.66 0.73 -7.98
C THR A 122 -10.69 0.58 -6.83
N VAL A 123 -9.40 0.61 -7.16
CA VAL A 123 -8.30 0.57 -6.19
C VAL A 123 -7.41 1.79 -6.36
N ALA A 124 -7.00 2.38 -5.25
CA ALA A 124 -6.04 3.47 -5.22
C ALA A 124 -4.64 2.89 -4.97
N ILE A 125 -3.68 3.25 -5.81
CA ILE A 125 -2.31 2.71 -5.78
C ILE A 125 -1.32 3.86 -5.81
N ARG A 126 -0.27 3.73 -5.00
CA ARG A 126 0.83 4.69 -4.92
C ARG A 126 2.15 3.96 -4.78
N MET A 127 3.21 4.52 -5.39
CA MET A 127 4.57 4.04 -5.18
C MET A 127 5.34 5.13 -4.43
N PRO A 128 5.44 5.05 -3.09
CA PRO A 128 6.08 6.10 -2.31
C PRO A 128 7.58 6.16 -2.54
N SER A 129 8.17 7.36 -2.36
CA SER A 129 9.58 7.61 -2.63
C SER A 129 10.47 7.60 -1.38
N HIS A 130 9.88 7.47 -0.18
CA HIS A 130 10.67 7.49 1.03
C HIS A 130 11.59 6.26 1.11
N LEU A 131 12.84 6.48 1.55
CA LEU A 131 13.88 5.45 1.61
C LEU A 131 13.45 4.18 2.37
N VAL A 132 12.67 4.33 3.43
CA VAL A 132 12.22 3.21 4.25
C VAL A 132 11.15 2.37 3.53
N VAL A 133 10.30 3.00 2.71
CA VAL A 133 9.19 2.33 2.05
C VAL A 133 9.62 1.75 0.70
N ALA A 134 10.59 2.38 0.08
CA ALA A 134 11.14 1.91 -1.17
C ALA A 134 11.96 0.63 -1.00
#